data_154396502e3bc6b182feb48ba258cc55
#
_entry.id   154396502e3bc6b182feb48ba258cc55
#
_cell.length_a   1.000
_cell.length_b   1.000
_cell.length_c   1.000
_cell.angle_alpha   90.00
_cell.angle_beta   90.00
_cell.angle_gamma   90.00
#
_symmetry.space_group_name_H-M   'P 1'
#
loop_
_entity.id
_entity.type
_entity.pdbx_description
1 polymer ?
#
loop_
_entity_poly.entity_id
_entity_poly.type
_entity_poly.pdbx_seq_one_letter_code
_entity_poly.pdbx_strand_id
1 'polypeptide(L)'
;MSRRTREINRVTGGIISISLKLILLALVCILMYEGVTRGYSFGHEIFAPAPMAQGEGVSRQVTVEKGMSAMETGKLLKAQGLIPNEYVFAIEASLYEYEIHPGTYTFNTAQTSMDMLQMLDD
;
A
#
# COMPACT_ATOMS: atom_id res chain seq x y z
N MET A 1 10.42 -44.31 38.14
CA MET A 1 10.56 -42.89 38.20
C MET A 1 9.83 -42.32 39.40
N SER A 2 10.49 -41.35 40.06
CA SER A 2 9.93 -40.77 41.28
C SER A 2 8.86 -39.72 40.96
N ARG A 3 8.08 -39.40 41.98
CA ARG A 3 7.07 -38.32 41.90
C ARG A 3 7.70 -36.96 41.53
N ARG A 4 8.93 -36.74 41.98
CA ARG A 4 9.66 -35.49 41.68
C ARG A 4 9.85 -35.26 40.20
N THR A 5 10.17 -36.29 39.43
CA THR A 5 10.34 -36.15 37.98
C THR A 5 9.04 -35.74 37.31
N ARG A 6 7.91 -36.29 37.75
CA ARG A 6 6.59 -35.90 37.21
C ARG A 6 6.25 -34.44 37.54
N GLU A 7 6.54 -34.01 38.76
CA GLU A 7 6.30 -32.64 39.21
C GLU A 7 7.15 -31.66 38.45
N ILE A 8 8.45 -31.97 38.27
CA ILE A 8 9.39 -31.14 37.52
C ILE A 8 8.93 -31.02 36.06
N ASN A 9 8.51 -32.08 35.43
CA ASN A 9 8.06 -32.05 34.04
C ASN A 9 6.78 -31.22 33.90
N ARG A 10 5.87 -31.28 34.86
CA ARG A 10 4.62 -30.51 34.88
C ARG A 10 4.93 -29.01 35.03
N VAL A 11 5.81 -28.65 35.96
CA VAL A 11 6.23 -27.24 36.16
C VAL A 11 6.97 -26.72 34.95
N THR A 12 7.90 -27.49 34.40
CA THR A 12 8.66 -27.12 33.21
C THR A 12 7.73 -26.93 32.00
N GLY A 13 6.77 -27.84 31.81
CA GLY A 13 5.78 -27.73 30.75
C GLY A 13 4.90 -26.48 30.90
N GLY A 14 4.53 -26.12 32.13
CA GLY A 14 3.76 -24.91 32.41
C GLY A 14 4.55 -23.65 32.10
N ILE A 15 5.83 -23.59 32.50
CA ILE A 15 6.73 -22.46 32.21
C ILE A 15 6.91 -22.29 30.71
N ILE A 16 7.16 -23.37 29.99
CA ILE A 16 7.34 -23.35 28.54
C ILE A 16 6.05 -22.84 27.85
N SER A 17 4.88 -23.31 28.32
CA SER A 17 3.58 -22.88 27.78
C SER A 17 3.35 -21.39 27.99
N ILE A 18 3.64 -20.86 29.18
CA ILE A 18 3.48 -19.45 29.50
C ILE A 18 4.46 -18.62 28.65
N SER A 19 5.73 -19.05 28.56
CA SER A 19 6.74 -18.38 27.77
C SER A 19 6.36 -18.33 26.30
N LEU A 20 5.83 -19.41 25.75
CA LEU A 20 5.39 -19.50 24.36
C LEU A 20 4.22 -18.54 24.11
N LYS A 21 3.26 -18.46 25.05
CA LYS A 21 2.14 -17.51 24.95
C LYS A 21 2.62 -16.07 24.98
N LEU A 22 3.59 -15.75 25.83
CA LEU A 22 4.14 -14.39 25.90
C LEU A 22 4.88 -14.02 24.60
N ILE A 23 5.64 -14.94 24.04
CA ILE A 23 6.35 -14.74 22.77
C ILE A 23 5.33 -14.51 21.65
N LEU A 24 4.29 -15.33 21.61
CA LEU A 24 3.23 -15.21 20.60
C LEU A 24 2.49 -13.88 20.72
N LEU A 25 2.18 -13.46 21.95
CA LEU A 25 1.53 -12.18 22.20
C LEU A 25 2.41 -11.02 21.75
N ALA A 26 3.69 -11.06 22.08
CA ALA A 26 4.65 -10.03 21.63
C ALA A 26 4.74 -9.97 20.12
N LEU A 27 4.77 -11.13 19.45
CA LEU A 27 4.81 -11.21 18.00
C LEU A 27 3.56 -10.60 17.37
N VAL A 28 2.39 -10.93 17.91
CA VAL A 28 1.12 -10.37 17.43
C VAL A 28 1.09 -8.85 17.61
N CYS A 29 1.56 -8.34 18.76
CA CYS A 29 1.63 -6.90 19.00
C CYS A 29 2.55 -6.20 18.01
N ILE A 30 3.71 -6.78 17.70
CA ILE A 30 4.64 -6.24 16.72
C ILE A 30 4.01 -6.22 15.32
N LEU A 31 3.36 -7.31 14.92
CA LEU A 31 2.69 -7.41 13.63
C LEU A 31 1.56 -6.39 13.50
N MET A 32 0.78 -6.21 14.56
CA MET A 32 -0.30 -5.22 14.58
C MET A 32 0.25 -3.80 14.47
N TYR A 33 1.33 -3.50 15.19
CA TYR A 33 1.96 -2.18 15.14
C TYR A 33 2.46 -1.86 13.73
N GLU A 34 3.18 -2.79 13.10
CA GLU A 34 3.65 -2.62 11.73
C GLU A 34 2.49 -2.50 10.75
N GLY A 35 1.46 -3.32 10.90
CA GLY A 35 0.28 -3.28 10.05
C GLY A 35 -0.45 -1.95 10.13
N VAL A 36 -0.64 -1.42 11.33
CA VAL A 36 -1.29 -0.12 11.54
C VAL A 36 -0.46 1.01 10.93
N THR A 37 0.86 1.00 11.17
CA THR A 37 1.75 2.03 10.66
C THR A 37 1.77 2.05 9.13
N ARG A 38 1.91 0.88 8.51
CA ARG A 38 1.92 0.76 7.05
C ARG A 38 0.55 1.06 6.45
N GLY A 39 -0.50 0.59 7.10
CA GLY A 39 -1.87 0.84 6.65
C GLY A 39 -2.23 2.31 6.73
N TYR A 40 -1.79 3.00 7.76
CA TYR A 40 -2.01 4.44 7.90
C TYR A 40 -1.34 5.22 6.77
N SER A 41 -0.07 4.93 6.48
CA SER A 41 0.67 5.58 5.40
C SER A 41 0.03 5.31 4.04
N PHE A 42 -0.36 4.07 3.79
CA PHE A 42 -1.00 3.67 2.55
C PHE A 42 -2.37 4.35 2.39
N GLY A 43 -3.18 4.35 3.46
CA GLY A 43 -4.48 5.01 3.46
C GLY A 43 -4.36 6.50 3.27
N HIS A 44 -3.37 7.13 3.89
CA HIS A 44 -3.12 8.55 3.73
C HIS A 44 -2.80 8.90 2.28
N GLU A 45 -2.01 8.09 1.59
CA GLU A 45 -1.71 8.28 0.17
C GLU A 45 -2.96 8.17 -0.71
N ILE A 46 -3.90 7.29 -0.36
CA ILE A 46 -5.14 7.11 -1.11
C ILE A 46 -6.10 8.30 -0.89
N PHE A 47 -6.27 8.74 0.35
CA PHE A 47 -7.27 9.76 0.70
C PHE A 47 -6.73 11.18 0.69
N ALA A 48 -5.42 11.34 0.79
CA ALA A 48 -4.76 12.64 0.73
C ALA A 48 -3.49 12.53 -0.13
N PRO A 49 -3.65 12.29 -1.44
CA PRO A 49 -2.50 12.10 -2.33
C PRO A 49 -1.67 13.36 -2.44
N ALA A 50 -0.36 13.18 -2.50
CA ALA A 50 0.58 14.27 -2.69
C ALA A 50 1.20 14.19 -4.08
N PRO A 51 1.50 15.32 -4.73
CA PRO A 51 2.17 15.31 -6.03
C PRO A 51 3.63 14.91 -5.89
N MET A 52 4.21 14.38 -6.96
CA MET A 52 5.63 14.02 -6.99
C MET A 52 6.55 15.24 -6.89
N ALA A 53 6.10 16.39 -7.37
CA ALA A 53 6.84 17.64 -7.30
C ALA A 53 5.95 18.76 -6.80
N GLN A 54 6.55 19.72 -6.12
CA GLN A 54 5.86 20.95 -5.70
C GLN A 54 6.19 22.07 -6.70
N GLY A 55 5.29 23.03 -6.83
CA GLY A 55 5.48 24.15 -7.75
C GLY A 55 5.10 23.78 -9.19
N GLU A 56 5.93 24.19 -10.14
CA GLU A 56 5.61 24.01 -11.56
C GLU A 56 5.76 22.58 -12.08
N GLY A 57 6.67 21.80 -11.49
CA GLY A 57 6.91 20.43 -11.90
C GLY A 57 7.42 20.29 -13.33
N VAL A 58 7.38 19.07 -13.85
CA VAL A 58 7.79 18.73 -15.22
C VAL A 58 6.62 18.07 -15.93
N SER A 59 6.31 18.55 -17.13
CA SER A 59 5.25 17.96 -17.95
C SER A 59 5.77 16.76 -18.72
N ARG A 60 4.95 15.71 -18.77
CA ARG A 60 5.23 14.46 -19.48
C ARG A 60 4.05 14.06 -20.32
N GLN A 61 4.30 13.64 -21.55
CA GLN A 61 3.26 13.14 -22.43
C GLN A 61 3.14 11.64 -22.29
N VAL A 62 1.93 11.15 -22.10
CA VAL A 62 1.64 9.73 -21.89
C VAL A 62 0.54 9.31 -22.85
N THR A 63 0.76 8.21 -23.56
CA THR A 63 -0.24 7.64 -24.46
C THR A 63 -0.84 6.39 -23.80
N VAL A 64 -2.15 6.45 -23.55
CA VAL A 64 -2.91 5.33 -23.00
C VAL A 64 -3.56 4.58 -24.15
N GLU A 65 -3.22 3.32 -24.30
CA GLU A 65 -3.73 2.46 -25.36
C GLU A 65 -5.12 1.94 -25.00
N LYS A 66 -5.88 1.61 -26.02
CA LYS A 66 -7.21 1.03 -25.84
C LYS A 66 -7.10 -0.32 -25.12
N GLY A 67 -7.88 -0.50 -24.08
CA GLY A 67 -7.89 -1.74 -23.31
C GLY A 67 -6.90 -1.80 -22.15
N MET A 68 -6.14 -0.73 -21.91
CA MET A 68 -5.23 -0.68 -20.74
C MET A 68 -6.03 -0.65 -19.45
N SER A 69 -5.62 -1.48 -18.49
CA SER A 69 -6.20 -1.48 -17.16
C SER A 69 -5.66 -0.30 -16.32
N ALA A 70 -6.32 -0.03 -15.19
CA ALA A 70 -5.84 0.98 -14.25
C ALA A 70 -4.43 0.66 -13.75
N MET A 71 -4.13 -0.62 -13.50
CA MET A 71 -2.81 -1.06 -13.07
C MET A 71 -1.75 -0.83 -14.15
N GLU A 72 -2.06 -1.16 -15.40
CA GLU A 72 -1.14 -0.94 -16.52
C GLU A 72 -0.88 0.54 -16.74
N THR A 73 -1.93 1.35 -16.66
CA THR A 73 -1.83 2.81 -16.76
C THR A 73 -0.98 3.36 -15.61
N GLY A 74 -1.22 2.86 -14.40
CA GLY A 74 -0.44 3.24 -13.22
C GLY A 74 1.04 2.92 -13.37
N LYS A 75 1.37 1.75 -13.91
CA LYS A 75 2.77 1.37 -14.17
C LYS A 75 3.42 2.32 -15.18
N LEU A 76 2.69 2.69 -16.21
CA LEU A 76 3.17 3.62 -17.24
C LEU A 76 3.45 5.00 -16.62
N LEU A 77 2.54 5.51 -15.80
CA LEU A 77 2.71 6.80 -15.13
C LEU A 77 3.87 6.77 -14.14
N LYS A 78 4.03 5.67 -13.42
CA LYS A 78 5.16 5.50 -12.50
C LYS A 78 6.49 5.48 -13.26
N ALA A 79 6.54 4.81 -14.40
CA ALA A 79 7.73 4.76 -15.24
C ALA A 79 8.14 6.14 -15.75
N GLN A 80 7.17 7.04 -15.93
CA GLN A 80 7.42 8.42 -16.36
C GLN A 80 7.69 9.36 -15.16
N GLY A 81 7.71 8.83 -13.94
CA GLY A 81 7.96 9.64 -12.74
C GLY A 81 6.78 10.52 -12.34
N LEU A 82 5.59 10.23 -12.81
CA LEU A 82 4.39 11.03 -12.55
C LEU A 82 3.69 10.65 -11.25
N ILE A 83 3.79 9.38 -10.84
CA ILE A 83 3.19 8.89 -9.60
C ILE A 83 4.22 8.04 -8.84
N PRO A 84 4.11 7.97 -7.49
CA PRO A 84 5.05 7.19 -6.69
C PRO A 84 4.71 5.69 -6.64
N ASN A 85 3.45 5.32 -6.83
CA ASN A 85 3.01 3.94 -6.62
C ASN A 85 1.83 3.60 -7.53
N GLU A 86 2.02 2.60 -8.39
CA GLU A 86 0.98 2.14 -9.32
C GLU A 86 -0.20 1.48 -8.62
N TYR A 87 0.04 0.86 -7.46
CA TYR A 87 -1.03 0.21 -6.70
C TYR A 87 -1.99 1.24 -6.12
N VAL A 88 -1.46 2.34 -5.60
CA VAL A 88 -2.29 3.45 -5.08
C VAL A 88 -3.15 4.02 -6.19
N PHE A 89 -2.58 4.23 -7.37
CA PHE A 89 -3.30 4.71 -8.54
C PHE A 89 -4.46 3.77 -8.91
N ALA A 90 -4.19 2.46 -8.98
CA ALA A 90 -5.20 1.47 -9.32
C ALA A 90 -6.33 1.41 -8.28
N ILE A 91 -5.97 1.52 -6.99
CA ILE A 91 -6.95 1.52 -5.90
C ILE A 91 -7.81 2.78 -5.95
N GLU A 92 -7.21 3.93 -6.19
CA GLU A 92 -7.95 5.19 -6.33
C GLU A 92 -8.92 5.13 -7.49
N ALA A 93 -8.50 4.59 -8.63
CA ALA A 93 -9.36 4.42 -9.80
C ALA A 93 -10.57 3.54 -9.49
N SER A 94 -10.35 2.44 -8.77
CA SER A 94 -11.41 1.52 -8.38
C SER A 94 -12.32 2.10 -7.30
N LEU A 95 -11.73 2.74 -6.30
CA LEU A 95 -12.46 3.29 -5.15
C LEU A 95 -13.39 4.44 -5.56
N TYR A 96 -12.93 5.30 -6.44
CA TYR A 96 -13.69 6.46 -6.92
C TYR A 96 -14.40 6.20 -8.24
N GLU A 97 -14.36 4.95 -8.73
CA GLU A 97 -15.08 4.51 -9.93
C GLU A 97 -14.70 5.31 -11.20
N TYR A 98 -13.41 5.67 -11.32
CA TYR A 98 -12.91 6.32 -12.52
C TYR A 98 -12.68 5.31 -13.64
N GLU A 99 -13.04 5.70 -14.84
CA GLU A 99 -12.78 4.92 -16.06
C GLU A 99 -11.54 5.48 -16.76
N ILE A 100 -10.71 4.59 -17.29
CA ILE A 100 -9.51 4.98 -18.02
C ILE A 100 -9.86 4.99 -19.51
N HIS A 101 -9.86 6.17 -20.12
CA HIS A 101 -10.12 6.33 -21.55
C HIS A 101 -8.81 6.37 -22.33
N PRO A 102 -8.74 5.74 -23.51
CA PRO A 102 -7.54 5.80 -24.34
C PRO A 102 -7.33 7.18 -24.93
N GLY A 103 -6.09 7.53 -25.18
CA GLY A 103 -5.71 8.81 -25.76
C GLY A 103 -4.33 9.25 -25.32
N THR A 104 -3.92 10.39 -25.82
CA THR A 104 -2.64 11.00 -25.44
C THR A 104 -2.92 12.14 -24.47
N TYR A 105 -2.26 12.08 -23.32
CA TYR A 105 -2.46 13.04 -22.24
C TYR A 105 -1.13 13.68 -21.88
N THR A 106 -1.17 14.94 -21.48
CA THR A 106 -0.01 15.63 -20.92
C THR A 106 -0.24 15.79 -19.44
N PHE A 107 0.58 15.12 -18.64
CA PHE A 107 0.53 15.20 -17.19
C PHE A 107 1.75 15.92 -16.66
N ASN A 108 1.62 16.48 -15.46
CA ASN A 108 2.69 17.23 -14.81
C ASN A 108 3.02 16.58 -13.46
N THR A 109 4.31 16.54 -13.11
CA THR A 109 4.75 15.96 -11.84
C THR A 109 4.22 16.73 -10.62
N ALA A 110 3.72 17.94 -10.79
CA ALA A 110 3.07 18.71 -9.75
C ALA A 110 1.59 18.36 -9.57
N GLN A 111 1.02 17.53 -10.46
CA GLN A 111 -0.34 17.03 -10.33
C GLN A 111 -0.36 15.82 -9.41
N THR A 112 -1.49 15.63 -8.71
CA THR A 112 -1.71 14.43 -7.91
C THR A 112 -2.23 13.29 -8.79
N SER A 113 -2.19 12.05 -8.29
CA SER A 113 -2.77 10.91 -8.99
C SER A 113 -4.27 11.11 -9.23
N MET A 114 -4.98 11.77 -8.30
CA MET A 114 -6.40 12.10 -8.44
C MET A 114 -6.64 13.05 -9.60
N ASP A 115 -5.79 14.07 -9.77
CA ASP A 115 -5.88 15.01 -10.89
C ASP A 115 -5.72 14.28 -12.22
N MET A 116 -4.77 13.35 -12.28
CA MET A 116 -4.52 12.55 -13.48
C MET A 116 -5.71 11.63 -13.79
N LEU A 117 -6.28 11.00 -12.76
CA LEU A 117 -7.46 10.15 -12.93
C LEU A 117 -8.66 10.92 -13.45
N GLN A 118 -8.86 12.14 -12.97
CA GLN A 118 -9.96 13.00 -13.46
C GLN A 118 -9.79 13.29 -14.94
N MET A 119 -8.58 13.54 -15.40
CA MET A 119 -8.28 13.74 -16.82
C MET A 119 -8.54 12.48 -17.64
N LEU A 120 -8.19 11.33 -17.11
CA LEU A 120 -8.38 10.03 -17.78
C LEU A 120 -9.85 9.62 -17.83
N ASP A 121 -10.66 10.04 -16.87
CA ASP A 121 -12.07 9.74 -16.77
C ASP A 121 -12.91 10.63 -17.74
N ASP A 122 -12.42 11.80 -18.03
CA ASP A 122 -13.06 12.69 -18.98
C ASP A 122 -12.93 12.14 -20.42
#